data_ae80960038e51a96872d7f295bc00238
#
_entry.id   ae80960038e51a96872d7f295bc00238
#
_cell.length_a   1.000
_cell.length_b   1.000
_cell.length_c   1.000
_cell.angle_alpha   90.00
_cell.angle_beta   90.00
_cell.angle_gamma   90.00
#
_symmetry.space_group_name_H-M   'P 1'
#
loop_
_entity.id
_entity.type
_entity.pdbx_description
1 polymer ?
#
loop_
_entity_poly.entity_id
_entity_poly.type
_entity_poly.pdbx_seq_one_letter_code
_entity_poly.pdbx_strand_id
1 'polypeptide(L)'
;LIDKFTSRKLLIFMNIPLLLSTFVIIFFDIPFTAFVFLGLIGISNGLANVLGSSTWAELYGVKHIGSIKALTTALMVFSTAFGTALFGVLIDFGFTIEKIAIVSSIYIFSSIVLLFFVRKKLNPEYI
;
A
#
# COMPACT_ATOMS: atom_id res chain seq x y z
N LEU A 1 12.70 1.09 -14.54
CA LEU A 1 11.24 0.85 -14.65
C LEU A 1 10.44 2.17 -14.63
N ILE A 2 10.78 3.09 -13.73
CA ILE A 2 10.09 4.39 -13.61
C ILE A 2 10.31 5.26 -14.85
N ASP A 3 11.50 5.24 -15.44
CA ASP A 3 11.84 5.99 -16.65
C ASP A 3 11.08 5.50 -17.89
N LYS A 4 10.61 4.28 -17.88
CA LYS A 4 9.91 3.64 -19.00
C LYS A 4 8.39 3.68 -18.85
N PHE A 5 7.91 3.74 -17.61
CA PHE A 5 6.49 3.84 -17.28
C PHE A 5 6.32 4.98 -16.27
N THR A 6 5.41 5.90 -16.54
CA THR A 6 5.09 6.98 -15.60
C THR A 6 4.80 6.41 -14.21
N SER A 7 5.34 7.03 -13.14
CA SER A 7 5.14 6.57 -11.76
C SER A 7 3.66 6.36 -11.42
N ARG A 8 2.79 7.18 -11.97
CA ARG A 8 1.32 7.07 -11.83
C ARG A 8 0.74 5.75 -12.35
N LYS A 9 1.31 5.18 -13.40
CA LYS A 9 0.87 3.88 -13.95
C LYS A 9 1.29 2.72 -13.04
N LEU A 10 2.44 2.87 -12.37
CA LEU A 10 3.00 1.86 -11.49
C LEU A 10 2.34 1.84 -10.10
N LEU A 11 1.66 2.94 -9.68
CA LEU A 11 0.95 3.01 -8.38
C LEU A 11 -0.06 1.87 -8.18
N ILE A 12 -0.71 1.43 -9.24
CA ILE A 12 -1.67 0.32 -9.16
C ILE A 12 -0.95 -0.99 -8.84
N PHE A 13 0.23 -1.19 -9.44
CA PHE A 13 0.99 -2.42 -9.28
C PHE A 13 1.61 -2.58 -7.89
N MET A 14 1.80 -1.50 -7.14
CA MET A 14 2.38 -1.60 -5.79
C MET A 14 1.47 -2.29 -4.77
N ASN A 15 0.15 -2.25 -4.99
CA ASN A 15 -0.82 -2.86 -4.10
C ASN A 15 -1.07 -4.35 -4.41
N ILE A 16 -0.63 -4.85 -5.57
CA ILE A 16 -0.82 -6.25 -5.96
C ILE A 16 -0.07 -7.21 -5.02
N PRO A 17 1.22 -7.01 -4.71
CA PRO A 17 1.92 -7.87 -3.76
C PRO A 17 1.28 -7.85 -2.37
N LEU A 18 0.75 -6.70 -1.95
CA LEU A 18 0.08 -6.56 -0.67
C LEU A 18 -1.23 -7.37 -0.64
N LEU A 19 -2.01 -7.33 -1.71
CA LEU A 19 -3.22 -8.14 -1.83
C LEU A 19 -2.89 -9.64 -1.84
N LEU A 20 -1.85 -10.04 -2.58
CA LEU A 20 -1.39 -11.43 -2.60
C LEU A 20 -0.94 -11.90 -1.22
N SER A 21 -0.28 -11.04 -0.45
CA SER A 21 0.16 -11.39 0.91
C SER A 21 -1.01 -11.70 1.83
N THR A 22 -2.11 -10.94 1.74
CA THR A 22 -3.30 -11.20 2.55
C THR A 22 -4.02 -12.49 2.13
N PHE A 23 -4.08 -12.79 0.83
CA PHE A 23 -4.63 -14.07 0.36
C PHE A 23 -3.81 -15.27 0.84
N VAL A 24 -2.49 -15.16 0.84
CA VAL A 24 -1.60 -16.22 1.31
C VAL A 24 -1.89 -16.58 2.77
N ILE A 25 -2.12 -15.60 3.65
CA ILE A 25 -2.49 -15.85 5.05
C ILE A 25 -3.87 -16.50 5.18
N ILE A 26 -4.83 -16.12 4.34
CA ILE A 26 -6.20 -16.65 4.43
C ILE A 26 -6.26 -18.12 4.01
N PHE A 27 -5.50 -18.51 2.99
CA PHE A 27 -5.62 -19.83 2.37
C PHE A 27 -4.60 -20.86 2.85
N PHE A 28 -3.51 -20.46 3.45
CA PHE A 28 -2.42 -21.34 3.83
C PHE A 28 -2.05 -21.19 5.30
N ASP A 29 -2.22 -22.26 6.04
CA ASP A 29 -1.95 -22.32 7.49
C ASP A 29 -0.65 -23.11 7.78
N ILE A 30 0.42 -22.77 7.05
CA ILE A 30 1.72 -23.42 7.14
C ILE A 30 2.76 -22.41 7.65
N PRO A 31 3.73 -22.80 8.51
CA PRO A 31 4.78 -21.87 9.00
C PRO A 31 5.55 -21.15 7.89
N PHE A 32 5.72 -21.77 6.74
CA PHE A 32 6.36 -21.17 5.57
C PHE A 32 5.58 -19.98 5.00
N THR A 33 4.27 -19.94 5.22
CA THR A 33 3.39 -18.84 4.81
C THR A 33 3.83 -17.49 5.40
N ALA A 34 4.35 -17.48 6.62
CA ALA A 34 4.86 -16.26 7.25
C ALA A 34 6.02 -15.64 6.47
N PHE A 35 6.94 -16.44 5.96
CA PHE A 35 8.06 -15.95 5.15
C PHE A 35 7.60 -15.36 3.82
N VAL A 36 6.67 -16.02 3.14
CA VAL A 36 6.09 -15.55 1.89
C VAL A 36 5.31 -14.25 2.12
N PHE A 37 4.53 -14.18 3.18
CA PHE A 37 3.78 -12.99 3.58
C PHE A 37 4.70 -11.79 3.85
N LEU A 38 5.74 -11.97 4.66
CA LEU A 38 6.71 -10.91 4.96
C LEU A 38 7.48 -10.48 3.71
N GLY A 39 7.84 -11.43 2.84
CA GLY A 39 8.49 -11.14 1.56
C GLY A 39 7.62 -10.28 0.64
N LEU A 40 6.35 -10.62 0.49
CA LEU A 40 5.40 -9.86 -0.33
C LEU A 40 5.12 -8.45 0.24
N ILE A 41 4.98 -8.34 1.56
CA ILE A 41 4.88 -7.02 2.22
C ILE A 41 6.15 -6.20 1.99
N GLY A 42 7.32 -6.82 2.11
CA GLY A 42 8.60 -6.15 1.86
C GLY A 42 8.69 -5.59 0.44
N ILE A 43 8.29 -6.37 -0.55
CA ILE A 43 8.23 -5.93 -1.96
C ILE A 43 7.26 -4.76 -2.11
N SER A 44 6.06 -4.86 -1.55
CA SER A 44 5.06 -3.80 -1.61
C SER A 44 5.56 -2.50 -0.97
N ASN A 45 6.17 -2.58 0.21
CA ASN A 45 6.75 -1.44 0.90
C ASN A 45 7.91 -0.81 0.11
N GLY A 46 8.79 -1.63 -0.46
CA GLY A 46 9.86 -1.16 -1.32
C GLY A 46 9.34 -0.38 -2.52
N LEU A 47 8.36 -0.94 -3.23
CA LEU A 47 7.71 -0.26 -4.35
C LEU A 47 7.01 1.03 -3.92
N ALA A 48 6.28 1.02 -2.80
CA ALA A 48 5.59 2.19 -2.28
C ALA A 48 6.54 3.35 -1.97
N ASN A 49 7.70 3.06 -1.36
CA ASN A 49 8.69 4.09 -1.06
C ASN A 49 9.31 4.72 -2.32
N VAL A 50 9.67 3.89 -3.29
CA VAL A 50 10.27 4.37 -4.54
C VAL A 50 9.26 5.13 -5.39
N LEU A 51 8.08 4.54 -5.61
CA LEU A 51 7.03 5.13 -6.44
C LEU A 51 6.41 6.37 -5.79
N GLY A 52 6.25 6.37 -4.47
CA GLY A 52 5.78 7.53 -3.73
C GLY A 52 6.70 8.74 -3.93
N SER A 53 7.99 8.57 -3.73
CA SER A 53 8.97 9.64 -3.92
C SER A 53 8.99 10.18 -5.36
N SER A 54 8.92 9.28 -6.35
CA SER A 54 8.88 9.66 -7.77
C SER A 54 7.58 10.40 -8.14
N THR A 55 6.44 9.95 -7.61
CA THR A 55 5.15 10.58 -7.87
C THR A 55 5.10 12.00 -7.30
N TRP A 56 5.61 12.21 -6.09
CA TRP A 56 5.69 13.55 -5.50
C TRP A 56 6.61 14.48 -6.29
N ALA A 57 7.73 13.96 -6.79
CA ALA A 57 8.63 14.73 -7.66
C ALA A 57 7.97 15.14 -8.98
N GLU A 58 7.19 14.23 -9.59
CA GLU A 58 6.47 14.51 -10.83
C GLU A 58 5.33 15.53 -10.64
N LEU A 59 4.62 15.48 -9.50
CA LEU A 59 3.45 16.32 -9.25
C LEU A 59 3.80 17.72 -8.77
N TYR A 60 4.80 17.85 -7.89
CA TYR A 60 5.09 19.09 -7.19
C TYR A 60 6.49 19.68 -7.49
N GLY A 61 7.27 18.98 -8.31
CA GLY A 61 8.65 19.36 -8.62
C GLY A 61 9.61 19.06 -7.46
N VAL A 62 10.89 19.20 -7.75
CA VAL A 62 11.99 18.82 -6.82
C VAL A 62 12.15 19.82 -5.67
N LYS A 63 11.71 21.08 -5.86
CA LYS A 63 11.97 22.18 -4.92
C LYS A 63 11.32 21.97 -3.55
N HIS A 64 10.16 21.35 -3.47
CA HIS A 64 9.38 21.18 -2.23
C HIS A 64 9.30 19.73 -1.76
N ILE A 65 10.03 18.83 -2.40
CA ILE A 65 9.95 17.37 -2.15
C ILE A 65 10.29 17.01 -0.70
N GLY A 66 11.23 17.74 -0.08
CA GLY A 66 11.63 17.51 1.30
C GLY A 66 10.50 17.73 2.29
N SER A 67 9.79 18.86 2.17
CA SER A 67 8.68 19.22 3.05
C SER A 67 7.49 18.27 2.87
N ILE A 68 7.18 17.91 1.62
CA ILE A 68 6.09 16.98 1.30
C ILE A 68 6.41 15.58 1.83
N LYS A 69 7.66 15.14 1.66
CA LYS A 69 8.09 13.83 2.16
C LYS A 69 8.09 13.77 3.69
N ALA A 70 8.50 14.85 4.36
CA ALA A 70 8.43 14.94 5.82
C ALA A 70 7.00 14.83 6.33
N LEU A 71 6.06 15.57 5.74
CA LEU A 71 4.64 15.51 6.10
C LEU A 71 4.03 14.13 5.85
N THR A 72 4.28 13.56 4.68
CA THR A 72 3.77 12.22 4.34
C THR A 72 4.34 11.14 5.25
N THR A 73 5.63 11.22 5.59
CA THR A 73 6.25 10.28 6.52
C THR A 73 5.67 10.40 7.92
N ALA A 74 5.45 11.62 8.41
CA ALA A 74 4.80 11.85 9.72
C ALA A 74 3.39 11.26 9.76
N LEU A 75 2.59 11.48 8.72
CA LEU A 75 1.26 10.90 8.59
C LEU A 75 1.30 9.37 8.50
N MET A 76 2.28 8.81 7.81
CA MET A 76 2.46 7.36 7.69
C MET A 76 2.81 6.72 9.05
N VAL A 77 3.71 7.33 9.82
CA VAL A 77 4.06 6.88 11.18
C VAL A 77 2.85 6.95 12.10
N PHE A 78 2.11 8.05 12.06
CA PHE A 78 0.88 8.20 12.85
C PHE A 78 -0.17 7.13 12.48
N SER A 79 -0.40 6.91 11.19
CA SER A 79 -1.34 5.90 10.70
C SER A 79 -0.92 4.48 11.09
N THR A 80 0.38 4.19 11.08
CA THR A 80 0.91 2.89 11.51
C THR A 80 0.68 2.67 13.00
N ALA A 81 0.96 3.67 13.84
CA ALA A 81 0.73 3.59 15.27
C ALA A 81 -0.77 3.40 15.59
N PHE A 82 -1.63 4.16 14.91
CA PHE A 82 -3.09 4.03 15.06
C PHE A 82 -3.59 2.65 14.59
N GLY A 83 -3.09 2.17 13.45
CA GLY A 83 -3.44 0.85 12.93
C GLY A 83 -3.04 -0.27 13.87
N THR A 84 -1.83 -0.21 14.43
CA THR A 84 -1.34 -1.21 15.38
C THR A 84 -2.20 -1.23 16.65
N ALA A 85 -2.55 -0.07 17.19
CA ALA A 85 -3.44 0.03 18.35
C ALA A 85 -4.84 -0.55 18.03
N LEU A 86 -5.39 -0.22 16.86
CA LEU A 86 -6.69 -0.72 16.41
C LEU A 86 -6.70 -2.25 16.31
N PHE A 87 -5.64 -2.84 15.70
CA PHE A 87 -5.53 -4.29 15.59
C PHE A 87 -5.38 -4.96 16.95
N GLY A 88 -4.64 -4.35 17.89
CA GLY A 88 -4.54 -4.84 19.26
C GLY A 88 -5.93 -4.93 19.91
N VAL A 89 -6.70 -3.86 19.85
CA VAL A 89 -8.07 -3.81 20.38
C VAL A 89 -8.98 -4.86 19.73
N LEU A 90 -8.90 -5.05 18.41
CA LEU A 90 -9.69 -6.05 17.70
C LEU A 90 -9.36 -7.49 18.16
N ILE A 91 -8.08 -7.78 18.39
CA ILE A 91 -7.63 -9.07 18.91
C ILE A 91 -8.14 -9.28 20.33
N ASP A 92 -8.10 -8.26 21.18
CA ASP A 92 -8.62 -8.29 22.54
C ASP A 92 -10.13 -8.56 22.59
N PHE A 93 -10.87 -8.08 21.61
CA PHE A 93 -12.30 -8.39 21.41
C PHE A 93 -12.55 -9.80 20.82
N GLY A 94 -11.52 -10.61 20.63
CA GLY A 94 -11.64 -11.99 20.16
C GLY A 94 -11.77 -12.14 18.63
N PHE A 95 -11.41 -11.11 17.87
CA PHE A 95 -11.30 -11.25 16.42
C PHE A 95 -10.08 -12.10 16.05
N THR A 96 -10.29 -13.12 15.24
CA THR A 96 -9.20 -13.96 14.74
C THR A 96 -8.38 -13.23 13.68
N ILE A 97 -7.11 -13.58 13.56
CA ILE A 97 -6.19 -13.03 12.53
C ILE A 97 -6.78 -13.20 11.13
N GLU A 98 -7.45 -14.32 10.87
CA GLU A 98 -8.12 -14.59 9.59
C GLU A 98 -9.22 -13.56 9.27
N LYS A 99 -10.06 -13.22 10.24
CA LYS A 99 -11.10 -12.19 10.06
C LYS A 99 -10.50 -10.82 9.78
N ILE A 100 -9.43 -10.46 10.48
CA ILE A 100 -8.69 -9.22 10.25
C ILE A 100 -8.06 -9.21 8.86
N ALA A 101 -7.48 -10.33 8.43
CA ALA A 101 -6.92 -10.49 7.08
C ALA A 101 -7.99 -10.35 5.99
N ILE A 102 -9.18 -10.89 6.18
CA ILE A 102 -10.30 -10.74 5.23
C ILE A 102 -10.71 -9.28 5.10
N VAL A 103 -10.91 -8.58 6.21
CA VAL A 103 -11.26 -7.14 6.21
C VAL A 103 -10.17 -6.32 5.53
N SER A 104 -8.91 -6.59 5.82
CA SER A 104 -7.77 -5.93 5.19
C SER A 104 -7.72 -6.20 3.68
N SER A 105 -8.02 -7.42 3.24
CA SER A 105 -8.10 -7.78 1.81
C SER A 105 -9.18 -7.00 1.08
N ILE A 106 -10.36 -6.86 1.69
CA ILE A 106 -11.46 -6.07 1.12
C ILE A 106 -11.06 -4.60 1.00
N TYR A 107 -10.41 -4.05 2.02
CA TYR A 107 -9.91 -2.67 1.99
C TYR A 107 -8.88 -2.46 0.88
N ILE A 108 -7.89 -3.35 0.75
CA ILE A 108 -6.85 -3.27 -0.28
C ILE A 108 -7.46 -3.40 -1.67
N PHE A 109 -8.39 -4.34 -1.86
CA PHE A 109 -9.10 -4.52 -3.13
C PHE A 109 -9.90 -3.27 -3.50
N SER A 110 -10.63 -2.69 -2.55
CA SER A 110 -11.36 -1.43 -2.73
C SER A 110 -10.41 -0.28 -3.12
N SER A 111 -9.24 -0.20 -2.49
CA SER A 111 -8.21 0.78 -2.82
C SER A 111 -7.69 0.63 -4.26
N ILE A 112 -7.44 -0.60 -4.71
CA ILE A 112 -7.01 -0.89 -6.09
C ILE A 112 -8.09 -0.47 -7.09
N VAL A 113 -9.34 -0.81 -6.82
CA VAL A 113 -10.48 -0.43 -7.67
C VAL A 113 -10.60 1.09 -7.77
N LEU A 114 -10.48 1.77 -6.64
CA LEU A 114 -10.56 3.23 -6.57
C LEU A 114 -9.42 3.88 -7.37
N LEU A 115 -8.19 3.38 -7.24
CA LEU A 115 -7.05 3.83 -8.04
C LEU A 115 -7.27 3.61 -9.54
N PHE A 116 -7.91 2.51 -9.91
CA PHE A 116 -8.23 2.22 -11.32
C PHE A 116 -9.23 3.23 -11.89
N PHE A 117 -10.27 3.59 -11.11
CA PHE A 117 -11.25 4.60 -11.50
C PHE A 117 -10.63 6.00 -11.60
N VAL A 118 -9.81 6.39 -10.61
CA VAL A 118 -9.13 7.69 -10.58
C VAL A 118 -8.16 7.80 -11.76
N ARG A 119 -7.45 6.72 -12.11
CA ARG A 119 -6.57 6.68 -13.28
C ARG A 119 -7.29 7.03 -14.58
N LYS A 120 -8.53 6.56 -14.74
CA LYS A 120 -9.35 6.84 -15.93
C LYS A 120 -9.69 8.34 -16.05
N LYS A 121 -9.79 9.03 -14.91
CA LYS A 121 -10.09 10.47 -14.83
C LYS A 121 -8.84 11.35 -14.94
N LEU A 122 -7.65 10.80 -14.66
CA LEU A 122 -6.34 11.46 -14.74
C LEU A 122 -5.64 11.19 -16.08
N ASN A 123 -6.38 10.93 -17.15
CA ASN A 123 -5.80 10.73 -18.48
C ASN A 123 -5.01 11.99 -18.89
N PRO A 124 -3.77 11.84 -19.39
CA PRO A 124 -2.84 12.95 -19.62
C PRO A 124 -3.21 13.87 -20.80
N GLU A 125 -4.38 13.75 -21.39
CA GLU A 125 -4.84 14.67 -22.44
C GLU A 125 -5.25 16.07 -21.93
N TYR A 126 -5.18 16.30 -20.61
CA TYR A 126 -5.57 17.56 -19.98
C TYR A 126 -4.46 18.25 -19.18
N ILE A 127 -3.19 17.91 -19.43
CA ILE A 127 -2.06 18.64 -18.84
C ILE A 127 -1.08 19.01 -19.95
#